data_ce0355b298e93788d524d25d3b15bcce
#
_entry.id   ce0355b298e93788d524d25d3b15bcce
#
_cell.length_a   1.000
_cell.length_b   1.000
_cell.length_c   1.000
_cell.angle_alpha   90.00
_cell.angle_beta   90.00
_cell.angle_gamma   90.00
#
_symmetry.space_group_name_H-M   'P 1'
#
loop_
_entity.id
_entity.type
_entity.pdbx_description
1 polymer ?
#
loop_
_entity_poly.entity_id
_entity_poly.type
_entity_poly.pdbx_seq_one_letter_code
_entity_poly.pdbx_strand_id
1 'polypeptide(L)'
;MTTQRGELERAVVEVLWAADEPLTARAVADHLAGRDLAVTTVLTVLSRLEGKGVVERIRDGRAHTYRAVSSREEHTATLMQQVLDTAGDRSAALARFVGGVSASDAEALRQALEGR
;
A
#
# COMPACT_ATOMS: atom_id res chain seq x y z
N MET A 1 12.91 -14.47 -9.41
CA MET A 1 12.44 -13.93 -8.14
C MET A 1 11.42 -12.84 -8.35
N THR A 2 10.25 -13.11 -7.92
CA THR A 2 9.14 -12.18 -8.08
C THR A 2 9.17 -11.06 -7.07
N THR A 3 9.95 -11.23 -6.00
CA THR A 3 10.01 -10.27 -4.91
C THR A 3 10.49 -8.89 -5.34
N GLN A 4 11.39 -8.84 -6.32
CA GLN A 4 11.96 -7.57 -6.76
C GLN A 4 10.89 -6.63 -7.33
N ARG A 5 9.96 -7.18 -8.10
CA ARG A 5 8.88 -6.40 -8.69
C ARG A 5 7.92 -5.90 -7.61
N GLY A 6 7.55 -6.76 -6.67
CA GLY A 6 6.67 -6.38 -5.59
C GLY A 6 7.31 -5.35 -4.67
N GLU A 7 8.62 -5.47 -4.44
CA GLU A 7 9.36 -4.51 -3.63
C GLU A 7 9.34 -3.13 -4.26
N LEU A 8 9.49 -3.05 -5.58
CA LEU A 8 9.52 -1.76 -6.26
C LEU A 8 8.14 -1.11 -6.22
N GLU A 9 7.08 -1.88 -6.46
CA GLU A 9 5.72 -1.36 -6.35
C GLU A 9 5.48 -0.82 -4.94
N ARG A 10 5.88 -1.58 -3.94
CA ARG A 10 5.73 -1.17 -2.55
C ARG A 10 6.51 0.10 -2.24
N ALA A 11 7.75 0.19 -2.73
CA ALA A 11 8.57 1.37 -2.50
C ALA A 11 7.93 2.62 -3.11
N VAL A 12 7.36 2.50 -4.30
CA VAL A 12 6.69 3.63 -4.95
C VAL A 12 5.48 4.07 -4.15
N VAL A 13 4.65 3.13 -3.71
CA VAL A 13 3.46 3.47 -2.93
C VAL A 13 3.85 4.09 -1.59
N GLU A 14 4.92 3.60 -0.95
CA GLU A 14 5.40 4.17 0.30
C GLU A 14 5.78 5.64 0.14
N VAL A 15 6.41 5.99 -0.99
CA VAL A 15 6.74 7.39 -1.27
C VAL A 15 5.47 8.23 -1.36
N LEU A 16 4.46 7.72 -2.04
CA LEU A 16 3.20 8.46 -2.20
C LEU A 16 2.46 8.63 -0.88
N TRP A 17 2.49 7.62 -0.01
CA TRP A 17 1.86 7.73 1.31
C TRP A 17 2.56 8.76 2.18
N ALA A 18 3.89 8.89 2.04
CA ALA A 18 4.65 9.83 2.85
C ALA A 18 4.52 11.27 2.35
N ALA A 19 4.08 11.47 1.11
CA ALA A 19 3.99 12.79 0.52
C ALA A 19 2.70 13.49 0.95
N ASP A 20 2.80 14.80 1.15
CA ASP A 20 1.64 15.61 1.53
C ASP A 20 0.77 15.95 0.33
N GLU A 21 1.31 15.80 -0.87
CA GLU A 21 0.57 16.15 -2.08
C GLU A 21 0.96 15.19 -3.20
N PRO A 22 0.18 15.14 -4.29
CA PRO A 22 0.52 14.26 -5.41
C PRO A 22 1.90 14.58 -5.98
N LEU A 23 2.58 13.55 -6.49
CA LEU A 23 3.94 13.67 -7.00
C LEU A 23 4.01 13.26 -8.46
N THR A 24 4.90 13.91 -9.20
CA THR A 24 5.24 13.49 -10.56
C THR A 24 6.08 12.21 -10.49
N ALA A 25 6.16 11.49 -11.62
CA ALA A 25 7.01 10.30 -11.68
C ALA A 25 8.47 10.65 -11.39
N ARG A 26 8.93 11.81 -11.85
CA ARG A 26 10.30 12.26 -11.57
C ARG A 26 10.51 12.49 -10.07
N ALA A 27 9.55 13.13 -9.43
CA ALA A 27 9.67 13.35 -7.98
C ALA A 27 9.71 12.02 -7.22
N VAL A 28 8.89 11.05 -7.65
CA VAL A 28 8.94 9.72 -7.05
C VAL A 28 10.32 9.09 -7.25
N ALA A 29 10.86 9.17 -8.46
CA ALA A 29 12.18 8.62 -8.75
C ALA A 29 13.24 9.28 -7.88
N ASP A 30 13.14 10.60 -7.68
CA ASP A 30 14.09 11.34 -6.84
C ASP A 30 14.03 10.86 -5.39
N HIS A 31 12.85 10.53 -4.89
CA HIS A 31 12.71 9.98 -3.53
C HIS A 31 13.28 8.56 -3.41
N LEU A 32 13.48 7.91 -4.54
CA LEU A 32 14.06 6.57 -4.58
C LEU A 32 15.47 6.58 -5.15
N ALA A 33 16.18 7.69 -4.95
CA ALA A 33 17.50 7.91 -5.55
C ALA A 33 18.50 6.82 -5.19
N GLY A 34 18.39 6.23 -4.00
CA GLY A 34 19.25 5.13 -3.59
C GLY A 34 19.14 3.90 -4.47
N ARG A 35 18.08 3.78 -5.23
CA ARG A 35 17.86 2.66 -6.14
C ARG A 35 18.31 2.96 -7.57
N ASP A 36 18.64 4.21 -7.86
CA ASP A 36 19.11 4.63 -9.18
C ASP A 36 18.14 4.22 -10.29
N LEU A 37 16.88 4.57 -10.14
CA LEU A 37 15.83 4.19 -11.07
C LEU A 37 15.62 5.23 -12.14
N ALA A 38 15.44 4.77 -13.37
CA ALA A 38 15.02 5.66 -14.46
C ALA A 38 13.56 6.07 -14.27
N VAL A 39 13.23 7.28 -14.71
CA VAL A 39 11.86 7.77 -14.65
C VAL A 39 10.90 6.84 -15.41
N THR A 40 11.35 6.28 -16.54
CA THR A 40 10.53 5.36 -17.32
C THR A 40 10.18 4.10 -16.54
N THR A 41 11.10 3.61 -15.71
CA THR A 41 10.82 2.46 -14.84
C THR A 41 9.75 2.82 -13.82
N VAL A 42 9.85 4.01 -13.23
CA VAL A 42 8.86 4.48 -12.27
C VAL A 42 7.49 4.64 -12.93
N LEU A 43 7.46 5.19 -14.16
CA LEU A 43 6.20 5.32 -14.91
C LEU A 43 5.55 3.98 -15.16
N THR A 44 6.33 2.95 -15.49
CA THR A 44 5.80 1.61 -15.69
C THR A 44 5.18 1.07 -14.42
N VAL A 45 5.85 1.28 -13.28
CA VAL A 45 5.33 0.82 -11.98
C VAL A 45 4.05 1.57 -11.63
N LEU A 46 4.04 2.90 -11.81
CA LEU A 46 2.86 3.71 -11.53
C LEU A 46 1.67 3.30 -12.40
N SER A 47 1.93 2.98 -13.66
CA SER A 47 0.88 2.51 -14.57
C SER A 47 0.27 1.20 -14.08
N ARG A 48 1.08 0.28 -13.60
CA ARG A 48 0.59 -0.97 -13.02
C ARG A 48 -0.25 -0.72 -11.78
N LEU A 49 0.23 0.16 -10.90
CA LEU A 49 -0.48 0.49 -9.66
C LEU A 49 -1.80 1.18 -9.97
N GLU A 50 -1.82 2.04 -10.99
CA GLU A 50 -3.05 2.67 -11.44
C GLU A 50 -4.04 1.62 -11.94
N GLY A 51 -3.56 0.66 -12.72
CA GLY A 51 -4.40 -0.43 -13.21
C GLY A 51 -4.97 -1.29 -12.10
N LYS A 52 -4.25 -1.42 -10.98
CA LYS A 52 -4.71 -2.17 -9.81
C LYS A 52 -5.61 -1.34 -8.90
N GLY A 53 -5.80 -0.06 -9.19
CA GLY A 53 -6.60 0.82 -8.35
C GLY A 53 -5.92 1.28 -7.07
N VAL A 54 -4.60 1.12 -6.98
CA VAL A 54 -3.83 1.49 -5.79
C VAL A 54 -3.44 2.96 -5.81
N VAL A 55 -3.18 3.49 -7.00
CA VAL A 55 -2.87 4.91 -7.18
C VAL A 55 -3.79 5.48 -8.24
N GLU A 56 -3.95 6.81 -8.22
CA GLU A 56 -4.66 7.50 -9.29
C GLU A 56 -3.76 8.56 -9.87
N ARG A 57 -3.95 8.79 -11.16
CA ARG A 57 -3.22 9.79 -11.91
C ARG A 57 -4.05 11.05 -12.00
N ILE A 58 -3.43 12.17 -11.71
CA ILE A 58 -4.10 13.48 -11.75
C ILE A 58 -3.41 14.30 -12.82
N ARG A 59 -4.19 14.82 -13.72
CA ARG A 59 -3.65 15.70 -14.75
C ARG A 59 -3.57 17.11 -14.18
N ASP A 60 -2.37 17.66 -14.19
CA ASP A 60 -2.13 19.01 -13.68
C ASP A 60 -1.26 19.74 -14.71
N GLY A 61 -1.92 20.51 -15.58
CA GLY A 61 -1.23 21.19 -16.66
C GLY A 61 -0.60 20.20 -17.62
N ARG A 62 0.70 20.29 -17.82
CA ARG A 62 1.43 19.44 -18.73
C ARG A 62 1.90 18.14 -18.10
N ALA A 63 2.00 18.12 -16.80
CA ALA A 63 2.53 16.97 -16.10
C ALA A 63 1.40 16.19 -15.47
N HIS A 64 1.62 14.90 -15.36
CA HIS A 64 0.74 14.04 -14.56
C HIS A 64 1.34 13.91 -13.18
N THR A 65 0.49 13.94 -12.17
CA THR A 65 0.90 13.62 -10.81
C THR A 65 0.14 12.39 -10.35
N TYR A 66 0.63 11.77 -9.30
CA TYR A 66 0.09 10.51 -8.80
C TYR A 66 -0.09 10.60 -7.31
N ARG A 67 -1.14 9.97 -6.81
CA ARG A 67 -1.34 9.84 -5.36
C ARG A 67 -1.93 8.47 -5.07
N ALA A 68 -1.75 8.01 -3.84
CA ALA A 68 -2.35 6.76 -3.40
C ALA A 68 -3.86 6.98 -3.24
N VAL A 69 -4.64 6.00 -3.70
CA VAL A 69 -6.11 6.06 -3.61
C VAL A 69 -6.55 5.93 -2.17
N SER A 70 -5.89 5.08 -1.39
CA SER A 70 -6.26 4.82 -0.01
C SER A 70 -5.05 4.99 0.90
N SER A 71 -5.32 5.14 2.19
CA SER A 71 -4.25 5.28 3.18
C SER A 71 -3.47 3.97 3.31
N ARG A 72 -2.29 4.07 3.96
CA ARG A 72 -1.50 2.90 4.30
C ARG A 72 -2.33 1.91 5.12
N GLU A 73 -3.08 2.43 6.09
CA GLU A 73 -3.90 1.60 6.97
C GLU A 73 -5.01 0.88 6.22
N GLU A 74 -5.65 1.59 5.29
CA GLU A 74 -6.68 0.97 4.45
C GLU A 74 -6.09 -0.11 3.56
N HIS A 75 -4.92 0.16 2.99
CA HIS A 75 -4.25 -0.83 2.15
C HIS A 75 -3.86 -2.06 2.95
N THR A 76 -3.30 -1.86 4.15
CA THR A 76 -2.94 -2.97 5.03
C THR A 76 -4.17 -3.80 5.38
N ALA A 77 -5.27 -3.14 5.72
CA ALA A 77 -6.51 -3.86 6.06
C ALA A 77 -7.01 -4.68 4.88
N THR A 78 -6.91 -4.13 3.67
CA THR A 78 -7.30 -4.87 2.47
C THR A 78 -6.47 -6.14 2.30
N LEU A 79 -5.15 -6.04 2.51
CA LEU A 79 -4.27 -7.20 2.43
C LEU A 79 -4.61 -8.24 3.49
N MET A 80 -4.92 -7.79 4.71
CA MET A 80 -5.32 -8.70 5.78
C MET A 80 -6.59 -9.46 5.42
N GLN A 81 -7.58 -8.75 4.83
CA GLN A 81 -8.81 -9.40 4.37
C GLN A 81 -8.52 -10.44 3.30
N GLN A 82 -7.64 -10.11 2.36
CA GLN A 82 -7.31 -11.04 1.28
C GLN A 82 -6.67 -12.32 1.81
N VAL A 83 -5.77 -12.18 2.80
CA VAL A 83 -5.14 -13.34 3.41
C VAL A 83 -6.20 -14.17 4.15
N LEU A 84 -7.06 -13.51 4.89
CA LEU A 84 -8.13 -14.19 5.64
C LEU A 84 -9.08 -14.96 4.71
N ASP A 85 -9.29 -14.44 3.50
CA ASP A 85 -10.15 -15.10 2.51
C ASP A 85 -9.59 -16.45 2.06
N THR A 86 -8.29 -16.70 2.26
CA THR A 86 -7.67 -17.98 1.90
C THR A 86 -7.85 -19.03 2.98
N ALA A 87 -8.39 -18.69 4.15
CA ALA A 87 -8.52 -19.61 5.26
C ALA A 87 -9.56 -20.69 4.95
N GLY A 88 -9.26 -21.93 5.28
CA GLY A 88 -10.23 -23.01 5.17
C GLY A 88 -11.33 -22.87 6.22
N ASP A 89 -10.94 -22.46 7.43
CA ASP A 89 -11.86 -22.19 8.52
C ASP A 89 -11.58 -20.78 9.02
N ARG A 90 -12.40 -19.84 8.59
CA ARG A 90 -12.22 -18.43 8.87
C ARG A 90 -12.25 -18.13 10.37
N SER A 91 -13.19 -18.74 11.08
CA SER A 91 -13.30 -18.54 12.52
C SER A 91 -12.08 -19.05 13.27
N ALA A 92 -11.56 -20.20 12.87
CA ALA A 92 -10.38 -20.77 13.50
C ALA A 92 -9.15 -19.88 13.24
N ALA A 93 -9.04 -19.35 12.03
CA ALA A 93 -7.92 -18.45 11.69
C ALA A 93 -7.98 -17.18 12.55
N LEU A 94 -9.17 -16.61 12.70
CA LEU A 94 -9.34 -15.40 13.51
C LEU A 94 -9.01 -15.67 14.99
N ALA A 95 -9.47 -16.82 15.50
CA ALA A 95 -9.18 -17.18 16.89
C ALA A 95 -7.67 -17.32 17.14
N ARG A 96 -6.97 -17.95 16.20
CA ARG A 96 -5.52 -18.10 16.33
C ARG A 96 -4.81 -16.76 16.23
N PHE A 97 -5.25 -15.91 15.32
CA PHE A 97 -4.67 -14.58 15.18
C PHE A 97 -4.79 -13.79 16.47
N VAL A 98 -6.00 -13.75 17.03
CA VAL A 98 -6.25 -13.02 18.28
C VAL A 98 -5.45 -13.61 19.42
N GLY A 99 -5.28 -14.93 19.47
CA GLY A 99 -4.51 -15.58 20.52
C GLY A 99 -3.03 -15.22 20.50
N GLY A 100 -2.52 -14.74 19.37
CA GLY A 100 -1.11 -14.40 19.21
C GLY A 100 -0.79 -12.92 19.23
N VAL A 101 -1.80 -12.04 19.32
CA VAL A 101 -1.52 -10.60 19.26
C VAL A 101 -1.00 -10.10 20.60
N SER A 102 -0.28 -8.97 20.57
CA SER A 102 0.22 -8.33 21.79
C SER A 102 -0.95 -7.77 22.60
N ALA A 103 -0.68 -7.46 23.87
CA ALA A 103 -1.68 -6.83 24.73
C ALA A 103 -2.14 -5.50 24.14
N SER A 104 -1.21 -4.76 23.56
CA SER A 104 -1.50 -3.48 22.92
C SER A 104 -2.42 -3.65 21.71
N ASP A 105 -2.16 -4.64 20.87
CA ASP A 105 -3.00 -4.91 19.71
C ASP A 105 -4.37 -5.43 20.13
N ALA A 106 -4.42 -6.25 21.17
CA ALA A 106 -5.70 -6.76 21.69
C ALA A 106 -6.57 -5.60 22.18
N GLU A 107 -5.97 -4.62 22.83
CA GLU A 107 -6.72 -3.44 23.29
C GLU A 107 -7.24 -2.63 22.10
N ALA A 108 -6.41 -2.44 21.08
CA ALA A 108 -6.83 -1.72 19.86
C ALA A 108 -7.98 -2.44 19.18
N LEU A 109 -7.91 -3.77 19.08
CA LEU A 109 -8.98 -4.57 18.50
C LEU A 109 -10.27 -4.42 19.29
N ARG A 110 -10.18 -4.50 20.62
CA ARG A 110 -11.35 -4.37 21.48
C ARG A 110 -12.02 -3.02 21.28
N GLN A 111 -11.24 -1.93 21.25
CA GLN A 111 -11.77 -0.60 21.06
C GLN A 111 -12.43 -0.45 19.69
N ALA A 112 -11.80 -1.01 18.65
CA ALA A 112 -12.35 -0.92 17.30
C ALA A 112 -13.68 -1.66 17.20
N LEU A 113 -13.78 -2.83 17.83
CA LEU A 113 -15.03 -3.60 17.83
C LEU A 113 -16.14 -2.90 18.61
N GLU A 114 -15.79 -2.24 19.71
CA GLU A 114 -16.77 -1.50 20.51
C GLU A 114 -17.29 -0.27 19.80
N GLY A 115 -16.49 0.30 18.91
CA GLY A 115 -16.86 1.51 18.17
C GLY A 115 -17.72 1.29 16.95
N ARG A 116 -18.09 0.05 16.65
CA ARG A 116 -18.88 -0.26 15.45
C ARG A 116 -20.37 -0.06 15.64
#